data_de27e7252182df65d27186886db3c2e4
#
_entry.id   de27e7252182df65d27186886db3c2e4
#
_cell.length_a   1.000
_cell.length_b   1.000
_cell.length_c   1.000
_cell.angle_alpha   90.00
_cell.angle_beta   90.00
_cell.angle_gamma   90.00
#
_symmetry.space_group_name_H-M   'P 1'
#
loop_
_entity.id
_entity.type
_entity.pdbx_description
1 polymer ?
#
loop_
_entity_poly.entity_id
_entity_poly.type
_entity_poly.pdbx_seq_one_letter_code
_entity_poly.pdbx_strand_id
1 'polypeptide(L)'
;MEIKLDLTCDLKNFINKDKQYTIPIFIPHKGCPNSCIFCNQKKISGQIKNVDLSDVDNIIKTYLSYYKDLSKKIEIAFFGGSFTGIDINLQIDYLKVAKKYIDNGEVNSIRLSTRPDYISEEILVMLKEYGVDTIELGVQSMDDKILSIAKRGHTSQDVIRASKLIKKYNIRLGHQIMIGLPNSTMETEIYTIKECLKLKPAQLRIYPVYVIEDSELYDMYNGREYTPLSIAEAVKRCVAVVKECQSEDVAIIRLGLQSTSEITSSNSNIFGPVCDNFAEYVISAIKIGRASCRERV
;
A
#
# COMPACT_ATOMS: atom_id res chain seq x y z
N MET A 1 2.40 -32.02 10.01
CA MET A 1 1.10 -31.94 9.31
C MET A 1 1.31 -31.06 8.08
N GLU A 2 1.53 -31.65 6.91
CA GLU A 2 1.65 -30.88 5.67
C GLU A 2 0.31 -30.23 5.38
N ILE A 3 0.25 -28.91 5.49
CA ILE A 3 -0.90 -28.13 5.02
C ILE A 3 -0.86 -28.22 3.49
N LYS A 4 -1.63 -29.13 2.90
CA LYS A 4 -1.90 -29.10 1.45
C LYS A 4 -2.62 -27.78 1.14
N LEU A 5 -1.86 -26.78 0.75
CA LEU A 5 -2.40 -25.53 0.22
C LEU A 5 -3.09 -25.86 -1.12
N ASP A 6 -4.40 -25.83 -1.12
CA ASP A 6 -5.16 -25.79 -2.37
C ASP A 6 -4.89 -24.42 -3.04
N LEU A 7 -4.12 -24.42 -4.14
CA LEU A 7 -3.66 -23.24 -4.85
C LEU A 7 -4.62 -22.75 -5.95
N THR A 8 -5.88 -23.21 -5.98
CA THR A 8 -6.87 -22.73 -6.94
C THR A 8 -7.42 -21.35 -6.55
N CYS A 9 -6.93 -20.30 -7.18
CA CYS A 9 -7.35 -18.92 -6.95
C CYS A 9 -7.84 -18.25 -8.24
N ASP A 10 -8.98 -17.58 -8.25
CA ASP A 10 -9.43 -16.82 -9.42
C ASP A 10 -8.67 -15.48 -9.50
N LEU A 11 -8.08 -15.18 -10.68
CA LEU A 11 -7.33 -13.96 -10.91
C LEU A 11 -8.22 -12.74 -11.19
N LYS A 12 -9.54 -12.88 -11.08
CA LYS A 12 -10.49 -11.79 -11.37
C LYS A 12 -10.21 -10.53 -10.55
N ASN A 13 -9.69 -10.68 -9.34
CA ASN A 13 -9.39 -9.58 -8.44
C ASN A 13 -8.09 -8.82 -8.82
N PHE A 14 -7.26 -9.38 -9.70
CA PHE A 14 -6.02 -8.74 -10.19
C PHE A 14 -6.21 -7.89 -11.44
N ILE A 15 -7.37 -8.01 -12.08
CA ILE A 15 -7.64 -7.27 -13.31
C ILE A 15 -8.27 -5.96 -12.91
N ASN A 16 -7.47 -4.91 -12.84
CA ASN A 16 -8.01 -3.56 -12.87
C ASN A 16 -8.65 -3.35 -14.25
N LYS A 17 -9.97 -3.49 -14.33
CA LYS A 17 -10.73 -3.34 -15.57
C LYS A 17 -10.63 -1.92 -16.12
N ASP A 18 -10.39 -0.95 -15.25
CA ASP A 18 -10.23 0.45 -15.61
C ASP A 18 -8.73 0.78 -15.65
N LYS A 19 -8.14 0.72 -16.84
CA LYS A 19 -6.79 1.27 -17.05
C LYS A 19 -6.87 2.77 -16.78
N GLN A 20 -6.37 3.19 -15.64
CA GLN A 20 -6.23 4.60 -15.27
C GLN A 20 -4.75 4.99 -15.24
N TYR A 21 -4.48 6.26 -15.48
CA TYR A 21 -3.17 6.84 -15.26
C TYR A 21 -3.08 7.39 -13.83
N THR A 22 -1.94 7.20 -13.21
CA THR A 22 -1.68 7.74 -11.86
C THR A 22 -0.48 8.67 -11.92
N ILE A 23 -0.64 9.89 -11.44
CA ILE A 23 0.42 10.86 -11.25
C ILE A 23 0.92 10.72 -9.81
N PRO A 24 2.06 10.08 -9.55
CA PRO A 24 2.55 9.86 -8.20
C PRO A 24 3.28 11.11 -7.70
N ILE A 25 2.87 11.62 -6.55
CA ILE A 25 3.52 12.71 -5.83
C ILE A 25 3.97 12.17 -4.48
N PHE A 26 5.27 12.08 -4.27
CA PHE A 26 5.84 11.60 -3.02
C PHE A 26 6.06 12.76 -2.06
N ILE A 27 5.26 12.82 -1.00
CA ILE A 27 5.42 13.81 0.06
C ILE A 27 6.38 13.26 1.10
N PRO A 28 7.47 13.98 1.39
CA PRO A 28 8.44 13.50 2.35
C PRO A 28 7.90 13.50 3.78
N HIS A 29 8.51 12.70 4.57
CA HIS A 29 8.24 12.17 5.90
C HIS A 29 7.80 13.14 7.03
N LYS A 30 7.31 14.33 6.75
CA LYS A 30 6.96 15.34 7.77
C LYS A 30 5.76 14.95 8.66
N GLY A 31 4.95 13.97 8.24
CA GLY A 31 3.69 13.64 8.91
C GLY A 31 3.69 12.36 9.76
N CYS A 32 4.82 11.67 9.94
CA CYS A 32 4.86 10.46 10.75
C CYS A 32 5.66 10.69 12.04
N PRO A 33 5.01 10.77 13.22
CA PRO A 33 5.70 10.91 14.51
C PRO A 33 6.36 9.60 14.96
N ASN A 34 5.94 8.45 14.42
CA ASN A 34 6.43 7.14 14.79
C ASN A 34 7.41 6.62 13.75
N SER A 35 8.58 6.19 14.21
CA SER A 35 9.55 5.48 13.40
C SER A 35 9.18 3.99 13.38
N CYS A 36 8.32 3.58 12.41
CA CYS A 36 8.06 2.16 12.23
C CYS A 36 9.38 1.44 11.93
N ILE A 37 9.61 0.29 12.58
CA ILE A 37 10.90 -0.40 12.52
C ILE A 37 11.38 -0.75 11.11
N PHE A 38 10.45 -0.97 10.19
CA PHE A 38 10.72 -1.36 8.79
C PHE A 38 10.84 -0.16 7.82
N CYS A 39 10.69 1.07 8.33
CA CYS A 39 10.49 2.24 7.48
C CYS A 39 11.77 3.08 7.36
N ASN A 40 12.27 3.19 6.13
CA ASN A 40 13.23 4.21 5.74
C ASN A 40 12.68 4.94 4.51
N GLN A 41 11.89 5.98 4.76
CA GLN A 41 11.18 6.71 3.69
C GLN A 41 12.14 7.37 2.70
N LYS A 42 13.32 7.82 3.13
CA LYS A 42 14.31 8.43 2.25
C LYS A 42 14.79 7.44 1.20
N LYS A 43 15.07 6.19 1.60
CA LYS A 43 15.48 5.12 0.69
C LYS A 43 14.29 4.56 -0.12
N ILE A 44 13.10 4.44 0.49
CA ILE A 44 11.91 3.90 -0.19
C ILE A 44 11.41 4.81 -1.31
N SER A 45 11.41 6.12 -1.10
CA SER A 45 10.92 7.08 -2.09
C SER A 45 11.98 7.54 -3.10
N GLY A 46 13.27 7.33 -2.80
CA GLY A 46 14.37 7.91 -3.58
C GLY A 46 14.42 9.45 -3.54
N GLN A 47 13.58 10.09 -2.72
CA GLN A 47 13.47 11.54 -2.64
C GLN A 47 14.06 12.06 -1.34
N ILE A 48 15.11 12.87 -1.47
CA ILE A 48 15.83 13.50 -0.35
C ILE A 48 15.30 14.91 -0.09
N LYS A 49 14.71 15.57 -1.10
CA LYS A 49 14.24 16.96 -1.02
C LYS A 49 12.76 17.05 -0.61
N ASN A 50 12.44 18.08 0.16
CA ASN A 50 11.04 18.47 0.36
C ASN A 50 10.45 18.88 -0.99
N VAL A 51 9.29 18.31 -1.31
CA VAL A 51 8.49 18.72 -2.47
C VAL A 51 7.78 20.03 -2.08
N ASP A 52 8.04 21.10 -2.79
CA ASP A 52 7.29 22.34 -2.63
C ASP A 52 6.06 22.40 -3.55
N LEU A 53 5.27 23.46 -3.46
CA LEU A 53 4.05 23.59 -4.26
C LEU A 53 4.34 23.70 -5.76
N SER A 54 5.46 24.30 -6.12
CA SER A 54 5.88 24.42 -7.53
C SER A 54 6.34 23.07 -8.07
N ASP A 55 6.97 22.25 -7.26
CA ASP A 55 7.33 20.87 -7.63
C ASP A 55 6.07 20.04 -7.90
N VAL A 56 5.03 20.14 -7.06
CA VAL A 56 3.75 19.45 -7.27
C VAL A 56 3.15 19.83 -8.63
N ASP A 57 3.06 21.12 -8.93
CA ASP A 57 2.53 21.63 -10.19
C ASP A 57 3.35 21.12 -11.40
N ASN A 58 4.68 21.17 -11.30
CA ASN A 58 5.59 20.70 -12.35
C ASN A 58 5.48 19.18 -12.57
N ILE A 59 5.39 18.38 -11.49
CA ILE A 59 5.18 16.93 -11.61
C ILE A 59 3.88 16.64 -12.35
N ILE A 60 2.78 17.30 -11.99
CA ILE A 60 1.49 17.09 -12.64
C ILE A 60 1.59 17.42 -14.13
N LYS A 61 2.12 18.59 -14.49
CA LYS A 61 2.31 18.99 -15.89
C LYS A 61 3.16 18.00 -16.68
N THR A 62 4.25 17.55 -16.08
CA THR A 62 5.16 16.60 -16.72
C THR A 62 4.47 15.27 -17.01
N TYR A 63 3.74 14.70 -16.05
CA TYR A 63 3.02 13.45 -16.26
C TYR A 63 1.88 13.62 -17.29
N LEU A 64 1.13 14.71 -17.25
CA LEU A 64 0.09 15.00 -18.23
C LEU A 64 0.66 15.07 -19.65
N SER A 65 1.87 15.62 -19.83
CA SER A 65 2.53 15.67 -21.13
C SER A 65 2.93 14.29 -21.69
N TYR A 66 3.09 13.28 -20.83
CA TYR A 66 3.44 11.92 -21.24
C TYR A 66 2.22 11.07 -21.59
N TYR A 67 1.01 11.45 -21.16
CA TYR A 67 -0.18 10.66 -21.37
C TYR A 67 -0.73 10.89 -22.77
N LYS A 68 -0.73 9.82 -23.59
CA LYS A 68 -1.18 9.86 -24.98
C LYS A 68 -2.69 9.68 -25.14
N ASP A 69 -3.32 8.99 -24.19
CA ASP A 69 -4.73 8.65 -24.23
C ASP A 69 -5.47 9.34 -23.08
N LEU A 70 -5.97 10.54 -23.36
CA LEU A 70 -6.69 11.36 -22.40
C LEU A 70 -8.15 10.88 -22.16
N SER A 71 -8.60 9.83 -22.87
CA SER A 71 -9.89 9.20 -22.59
C SER A 71 -9.86 8.34 -21.32
N LYS A 72 -8.67 7.98 -20.83
CA LYS A 72 -8.49 7.25 -19.59
C LYS A 72 -8.62 8.18 -18.39
N LYS A 73 -9.14 7.61 -17.29
CA LYS A 73 -9.14 8.32 -16.01
C LYS A 73 -7.73 8.62 -15.56
N ILE A 74 -7.50 9.86 -15.14
CA ILE A 74 -6.23 10.32 -14.58
C ILE A 74 -6.46 10.64 -13.11
N GLU A 75 -5.57 10.14 -12.24
CA GLU A 75 -5.65 10.31 -10.81
C GLU A 75 -4.33 10.88 -10.28
N ILE A 76 -4.38 11.93 -9.48
CA ILE A 76 -3.24 12.40 -8.70
C ILE A 76 -3.18 11.57 -7.42
N ALA A 77 -2.01 11.02 -7.09
CA ALA A 77 -1.83 10.18 -5.92
C ALA A 77 -0.71 10.70 -5.02
N PHE A 78 -1.06 11.16 -3.83
CA PHE A 78 -0.10 11.55 -2.81
C PHE A 78 0.34 10.33 -2.01
N PHE A 79 1.61 9.99 -2.15
CA PHE A 79 2.28 8.86 -1.51
C PHE A 79 3.42 9.31 -0.59
N GLY A 80 4.04 8.39 0.09
CA GLY A 80 5.19 8.59 0.96
C GLY A 80 4.83 8.42 2.42
N GLY A 81 4.91 9.51 3.20
CA GLY A 81 4.52 9.50 4.61
C GLY A 81 3.00 9.43 4.82
N SER A 82 2.56 9.89 5.98
CA SER A 82 1.14 10.04 6.28
C SER A 82 0.64 11.40 5.82
N PHE A 83 -0.15 11.47 4.75
CA PHE A 83 -0.63 12.75 4.21
C PHE A 83 -1.38 13.57 5.26
N THR A 84 -2.32 12.95 5.98
CA THR A 84 -3.13 13.63 7.00
C THR A 84 -2.39 13.87 8.32
N GLY A 85 -1.14 13.46 8.41
CA GLY A 85 -0.26 13.73 9.55
C GLY A 85 0.66 14.94 9.37
N ILE A 86 0.70 15.57 8.18
CA ILE A 86 1.43 16.81 7.96
C ILE A 86 0.58 18.02 8.43
N ASP A 87 1.20 19.19 8.55
CA ASP A 87 0.50 20.43 8.92
C ASP A 87 -0.73 20.64 8.03
N ILE A 88 -1.86 21.05 8.63
CA ILE A 88 -3.14 21.15 7.94
C ILE A 88 -3.11 22.20 6.81
N ASN A 89 -2.40 23.30 6.98
CA ASN A 89 -2.29 24.34 5.95
C ASN A 89 -1.51 23.78 4.75
N LEU A 90 -0.46 23.01 5.01
CA LEU A 90 0.31 22.37 3.94
C LEU A 90 -0.49 21.30 3.21
N GLN A 91 -1.35 20.53 3.93
CA GLN A 91 -2.30 19.62 3.28
C GLN A 91 -3.20 20.38 2.31
N ILE A 92 -3.80 21.46 2.79
CA ILE A 92 -4.69 22.33 2.03
C ILE A 92 -3.97 22.91 0.81
N ASP A 93 -2.75 23.37 0.95
CA ASP A 93 -2.00 23.97 -0.14
C ASP A 93 -1.66 22.96 -1.24
N TYR A 94 -1.22 21.72 -0.88
CA TYR A 94 -1.04 20.64 -1.85
C TYR A 94 -2.35 20.28 -2.57
N LEU A 95 -3.45 20.20 -1.81
CA LEU A 95 -4.76 19.87 -2.35
C LEU A 95 -5.30 20.96 -3.28
N LYS A 96 -5.06 22.24 -2.98
CA LYS A 96 -5.41 23.36 -3.88
C LYS A 96 -4.73 23.24 -5.23
N VAL A 97 -3.42 22.91 -5.24
CA VAL A 97 -2.70 22.70 -6.50
C VAL A 97 -3.33 21.58 -7.30
N ALA A 98 -3.61 20.42 -6.65
CA ALA A 98 -4.21 19.27 -7.33
C ALA A 98 -5.66 19.55 -7.80
N LYS A 99 -6.47 20.24 -6.97
CA LYS A 99 -7.87 20.56 -7.29
C LYS A 99 -7.99 21.44 -8.52
N LYS A 100 -7.06 22.34 -8.78
CA LYS A 100 -7.03 23.17 -9.98
C LYS A 100 -7.09 22.31 -11.26
N TYR A 101 -6.42 21.17 -11.31
CA TYR A 101 -6.44 20.26 -12.45
C TYR A 101 -7.74 19.45 -12.54
N ILE A 102 -8.41 19.19 -11.41
CA ILE A 102 -9.77 18.61 -11.41
C ILE A 102 -10.76 19.62 -11.97
N ASP A 103 -10.71 20.86 -11.49
CA ASP A 103 -11.65 21.93 -11.90
C ASP A 103 -11.50 22.26 -13.39
N ASN A 104 -10.29 22.13 -13.94
CA ASN A 104 -10.02 22.26 -15.39
C ASN A 104 -10.42 21.02 -16.22
N GLY A 105 -10.81 19.91 -15.57
CA GLY A 105 -11.15 18.65 -16.26
C GLY A 105 -9.96 17.85 -16.78
N GLU A 106 -8.73 18.21 -16.40
CA GLU A 106 -7.50 17.53 -16.82
C GLU A 106 -7.23 16.26 -15.99
N VAL A 107 -7.75 16.21 -14.76
CA VAL A 107 -7.60 15.10 -13.81
C VAL A 107 -8.98 14.76 -13.24
N ASN A 108 -9.23 13.48 -12.97
CA ASN A 108 -10.54 13.01 -12.52
C ASN A 108 -10.68 12.93 -11.00
N SER A 109 -9.59 12.63 -10.27
CA SER A 109 -9.67 12.40 -8.82
C SER A 109 -8.32 12.53 -8.13
N ILE A 110 -8.37 12.63 -6.81
CA ILE A 110 -7.21 12.61 -5.93
C ILE A 110 -7.27 11.38 -5.03
N ARG A 111 -6.15 10.69 -4.91
CA ARG A 111 -5.91 9.62 -3.94
C ARG A 111 -4.83 10.06 -2.96
N LEU A 112 -4.90 9.56 -1.74
CA LEU A 112 -3.82 9.73 -0.78
C LEU A 112 -3.63 8.49 0.10
N SER A 113 -2.41 8.35 0.62
CA SER A 113 -2.07 7.32 1.60
C SER A 113 -1.86 7.95 2.97
N THR A 114 -2.41 7.33 3.99
CA THR A 114 -2.28 7.83 5.36
C THR A 114 -2.40 6.73 6.40
N ARG A 115 -2.19 7.09 7.66
CA ARG A 115 -2.34 6.23 8.84
C ARG A 115 -3.78 6.25 9.35
N PRO A 116 -4.26 5.13 9.93
CA PRO A 116 -5.62 5.06 10.48
C PRO A 116 -5.89 6.06 11.61
N ASP A 117 -4.89 6.30 12.48
CA ASP A 117 -4.99 7.17 13.65
C ASP A 117 -5.12 8.67 13.30
N TYR A 118 -4.81 9.07 12.05
CA TYR A 118 -4.92 10.44 11.55
C TYR A 118 -6.20 10.71 10.75
N ILE A 119 -7.23 9.91 10.92
CA ILE A 119 -8.53 10.12 10.30
C ILE A 119 -9.52 10.64 11.34
N SER A 120 -10.07 11.82 11.07
CA SER A 120 -11.17 12.46 11.81
C SER A 120 -12.26 12.94 10.86
N GLU A 121 -13.42 13.33 11.40
CA GLU A 121 -14.51 13.87 10.57
C GLU A 121 -14.11 15.18 9.89
N GLU A 122 -13.44 16.07 10.60
CA GLU A 122 -12.97 17.37 10.08
C GLU A 122 -12.01 17.18 8.91
N ILE A 123 -11.07 16.25 9.05
CA ILE A 123 -10.13 15.91 7.97
C ILE A 123 -10.89 15.38 6.75
N LEU A 124 -11.87 14.48 6.94
CA LEU A 124 -12.62 13.91 5.81
C LEU A 124 -13.50 14.94 5.09
N VAL A 125 -14.10 15.88 5.83
CA VAL A 125 -14.84 17.00 5.24
C VAL A 125 -13.91 17.82 4.33
N MET A 126 -12.77 18.22 4.85
CA MET A 126 -11.77 18.99 4.10
C MET A 126 -11.29 18.20 2.87
N LEU A 127 -10.89 16.94 3.02
CA LEU A 127 -10.42 16.11 1.90
C LEU A 127 -11.49 15.97 0.79
N LYS A 128 -12.75 15.82 1.18
CA LYS A 128 -13.86 15.73 0.25
C LYS A 128 -14.08 17.02 -0.54
N GLU A 129 -13.97 18.18 0.11
CA GLU A 129 -14.08 19.51 -0.51
C GLU A 129 -13.03 19.70 -1.61
N TYR A 130 -11.82 19.18 -1.38
CA TYR A 130 -10.73 19.24 -2.37
C TYR A 130 -10.75 18.12 -3.42
N GLY A 131 -11.78 17.28 -3.45
CA GLY A 131 -11.94 16.26 -4.50
C GLY A 131 -11.17 14.96 -4.27
N VAL A 132 -10.81 14.68 -3.00
CA VAL A 132 -10.24 13.37 -2.65
C VAL A 132 -11.32 12.30 -2.77
N ASP A 133 -11.07 11.34 -3.66
CA ASP A 133 -11.96 10.21 -3.95
C ASP A 133 -11.54 8.92 -3.25
N THR A 134 -10.26 8.74 -3.01
CA THR A 134 -9.73 7.49 -2.47
C THR A 134 -8.73 7.75 -1.35
N ILE A 135 -8.90 7.04 -0.22
CA ILE A 135 -7.94 7.03 0.89
C ILE A 135 -7.43 5.60 1.09
N GLU A 136 -6.10 5.43 1.03
CA GLU A 136 -5.41 4.18 1.33
C GLU A 136 -4.89 4.22 2.77
N LEU A 137 -5.41 3.35 3.62
CA LEU A 137 -4.94 3.22 5.00
C LEU A 137 -3.77 2.24 5.10
N GLY A 138 -2.68 2.69 5.67
CA GLY A 138 -1.55 1.84 6.03
C GLY A 138 -1.87 0.96 7.24
N VAL A 139 -2.65 -0.08 7.05
CA VAL A 139 -3.08 -1.03 8.10
C VAL A 139 -1.90 -1.83 8.62
N GLN A 140 -1.14 -2.44 7.72
CA GLN A 140 -0.01 -3.34 7.90
C GLN A 140 -0.40 -4.68 8.53
N SER A 141 -1.04 -4.70 9.70
CA SER A 141 -1.60 -5.87 10.39
C SER A 141 -2.88 -5.49 11.15
N MET A 142 -3.71 -6.49 11.44
CA MET A 142 -4.85 -6.36 12.37
C MET A 142 -4.57 -7.06 13.73
N ASP A 143 -3.36 -7.58 13.92
CA ASP A 143 -2.89 -8.09 15.20
C ASP A 143 -2.15 -6.98 15.96
N ASP A 144 -2.69 -6.56 17.10
CA ASP A 144 -2.16 -5.45 17.88
C ASP A 144 -0.78 -5.75 18.49
N LYS A 145 -0.43 -7.03 18.72
CA LYS A 145 0.91 -7.41 19.16
C LYS A 145 1.93 -7.17 18.05
N ILE A 146 1.59 -7.54 16.82
CA ILE A 146 2.45 -7.31 15.64
C ILE A 146 2.58 -5.81 15.38
N LEU A 147 1.48 -5.04 15.47
CA LEU A 147 1.50 -3.59 15.32
C LEU A 147 2.39 -2.90 16.38
N SER A 148 2.34 -3.38 17.62
CA SER A 148 3.18 -2.89 18.72
C SER A 148 4.67 -3.16 18.46
N ILE A 149 5.03 -4.38 18.10
CA ILE A 149 6.43 -4.76 17.76
C ILE A 149 6.93 -3.95 16.58
N ALA A 150 6.10 -3.74 15.56
CA ALA A 150 6.42 -2.93 14.38
C ALA A 150 6.43 -1.42 14.65
N LYS A 151 6.18 -0.99 15.90
CA LYS A 151 6.09 0.43 16.34
C LYS A 151 5.15 1.26 15.45
N ARG A 152 4.01 0.66 15.07
CA ARG A 152 3.05 1.34 14.20
C ARG A 152 2.36 2.52 14.88
N GLY A 153 2.18 2.49 16.20
CA GLY A 153 1.56 3.54 16.99
C GLY A 153 0.04 3.69 16.80
N HIS A 154 -0.59 2.83 16.00
CA HIS A 154 -2.03 2.68 15.89
C HIS A 154 -2.45 1.24 16.23
N THR A 155 -3.72 1.02 16.49
CA THR A 155 -4.33 -0.25 16.82
C THR A 155 -5.26 -0.75 15.71
N SER A 156 -5.68 -2.02 15.80
CA SER A 156 -6.73 -2.57 14.94
C SER A 156 -8.06 -1.81 15.08
N GLN A 157 -8.36 -1.27 16.25
CA GLN A 157 -9.55 -0.44 16.48
C GLN A 157 -9.49 0.89 15.74
N ASP A 158 -8.30 1.50 15.61
CA ASP A 158 -8.12 2.70 14.79
C ASP A 158 -8.40 2.41 13.31
N VAL A 159 -7.96 1.24 12.82
CA VAL A 159 -8.27 0.79 11.45
C VAL A 159 -9.77 0.65 11.25
N ILE A 160 -10.47 -0.01 12.19
CA ILE A 160 -11.92 -0.21 12.12
C ILE A 160 -12.66 1.13 12.14
N ARG A 161 -12.30 2.02 13.07
CA ARG A 161 -12.88 3.36 13.20
C ARG A 161 -12.67 4.17 11.93
N ALA A 162 -11.43 4.29 11.46
CA ALA A 162 -11.08 5.06 10.26
C ALA A 162 -11.78 4.53 9.00
N SER A 163 -11.81 3.20 8.82
CA SER A 163 -12.46 2.57 7.67
C SER A 163 -13.95 2.85 7.61
N LYS A 164 -14.64 2.74 8.75
CA LYS A 164 -16.08 3.08 8.85
C LYS A 164 -16.32 4.55 8.55
N LEU A 165 -15.46 5.42 9.07
CA LEU A 165 -15.59 6.86 8.91
C LEU A 165 -15.36 7.27 7.45
N ILE A 166 -14.31 6.79 6.78
CA ILE A 166 -14.04 7.04 5.36
C ILE A 166 -15.25 6.66 4.49
N LYS A 167 -15.84 5.49 4.75
CA LYS A 167 -17.02 5.02 4.02
C LYS A 167 -18.26 5.88 4.30
N LYS A 168 -18.47 6.35 5.55
CA LYS A 168 -19.56 7.28 5.92
C LYS A 168 -19.51 8.55 5.06
N TYR A 169 -18.31 9.02 4.72
CA TYR A 169 -18.12 10.21 3.88
C TYR A 169 -18.11 9.92 2.37
N ASN A 170 -18.50 8.70 1.95
CA ASN A 170 -18.52 8.28 0.55
C ASN A 170 -17.16 8.49 -0.15
N ILE A 171 -16.07 8.18 0.55
CA ILE A 171 -14.72 8.12 0.01
C ILE A 171 -14.36 6.64 -0.17
N ARG A 172 -13.72 6.30 -1.28
CA ARG A 172 -13.29 4.92 -1.55
C ARG A 172 -12.19 4.52 -0.58
N LEU A 173 -12.37 3.37 0.04
CA LEU A 173 -11.44 2.83 1.03
C LEU A 173 -10.44 1.89 0.35
N GLY A 174 -9.15 2.13 0.54
CA GLY A 174 -8.08 1.19 0.25
C GLY A 174 -7.39 0.74 1.55
N HIS A 175 -6.93 -0.50 1.59
CA HIS A 175 -6.07 -1.01 2.66
C HIS A 175 -4.73 -1.45 2.11
N GLN A 176 -3.66 -1.13 2.83
CA GLN A 176 -2.34 -1.70 2.60
C GLN A 176 -1.96 -2.57 3.79
N ILE A 177 -1.58 -3.82 3.52
CA ILE A 177 -1.11 -4.78 4.52
C ILE A 177 0.30 -5.25 4.19
N MET A 178 1.00 -5.76 5.21
CA MET A 178 2.35 -6.29 5.05
C MET A 178 2.43 -7.76 5.43
N ILE A 179 3.29 -8.49 4.72
CA ILE A 179 3.59 -9.90 4.95
C ILE A 179 5.02 -10.03 5.45
N GLY A 180 5.24 -10.79 6.52
CA GLY A 180 6.56 -11.04 7.08
C GLY A 180 7.01 -9.98 8.09
N LEU A 181 6.09 -9.26 8.74
CA LEU A 181 6.45 -8.42 9.90
C LEU A 181 7.04 -9.29 11.02
N PRO A 182 7.91 -8.74 11.88
CA PRO A 182 8.43 -9.49 13.02
C PRO A 182 7.32 -10.15 13.84
N ASN A 183 7.51 -11.42 14.17
CA ASN A 183 6.56 -12.31 14.84
C ASN A 183 5.24 -12.57 14.06
N SER A 184 5.11 -12.12 12.80
CA SER A 184 3.97 -12.53 11.99
C SER A 184 4.12 -13.97 11.50
N THR A 185 2.99 -14.65 11.41
CA THR A 185 2.86 -15.98 10.84
C THR A 185 1.84 -15.94 9.70
N MET A 186 1.75 -17.01 8.92
CA MET A 186 0.73 -17.12 7.88
C MET A 186 -0.69 -16.98 8.47
N GLU A 187 -0.93 -17.52 9.66
CA GLU A 187 -2.22 -17.46 10.34
C GLU A 187 -2.58 -16.02 10.73
N THR A 188 -1.61 -15.22 11.25
CA THR A 188 -1.86 -13.82 11.61
C THR A 188 -2.04 -12.94 10.38
N GLU A 189 -1.41 -13.28 9.26
CA GLU A 189 -1.59 -12.59 7.98
C GLU A 189 -2.96 -12.92 7.34
N ILE A 190 -3.39 -14.19 7.42
CA ILE A 190 -4.75 -14.60 7.05
C ILE A 190 -5.80 -13.94 7.96
N TYR A 191 -5.56 -13.88 9.27
CA TYR A 191 -6.42 -13.14 10.18
C TYR A 191 -6.52 -11.66 9.76
N THR A 192 -5.38 -11.02 9.47
CA THR A 192 -5.32 -9.62 9.04
C THR A 192 -6.18 -9.37 7.80
N ILE A 193 -6.03 -10.18 6.76
CA ILE A 193 -6.82 -9.96 5.54
C ILE A 193 -8.32 -10.20 5.79
N LYS A 194 -8.69 -11.21 6.56
CA LYS A 194 -10.10 -11.48 6.91
C LYS A 194 -10.74 -10.30 7.65
N GLU A 195 -10.04 -9.72 8.63
CA GLU A 195 -10.54 -8.53 9.33
C GLU A 195 -10.64 -7.31 8.40
N CYS A 196 -9.67 -7.13 7.50
CA CYS A 196 -9.74 -6.08 6.47
C CYS A 196 -10.96 -6.26 5.55
N LEU A 197 -11.24 -7.47 5.08
CA LEU A 197 -12.35 -7.76 4.17
C LEU A 197 -13.72 -7.52 4.81
N LYS A 198 -13.88 -7.73 6.12
CA LYS A 198 -15.09 -7.34 6.86
C LYS A 198 -15.41 -5.84 6.75
N LEU A 199 -14.37 -5.01 6.57
CA LEU A 199 -14.53 -3.57 6.40
C LEU A 199 -14.85 -3.16 4.96
N LYS A 200 -14.88 -4.14 4.03
CA LYS A 200 -15.22 -3.98 2.60
C LYS A 200 -14.41 -2.87 1.93
N PRO A 201 -13.08 -2.96 1.89
CA PRO A 201 -12.27 -2.04 1.11
C PRO A 201 -12.51 -2.26 -0.39
N ALA A 202 -12.49 -1.18 -1.17
CA ALA A 202 -12.57 -1.28 -2.63
C ALA A 202 -11.28 -1.81 -3.24
N GLN A 203 -10.15 -1.64 -2.55
CA GLN A 203 -8.84 -2.03 -3.08
C GLN A 203 -7.85 -2.39 -1.98
N LEU A 204 -6.87 -3.24 -2.36
CA LEU A 204 -5.83 -3.75 -1.49
C LEU A 204 -4.45 -3.59 -2.12
N ARG A 205 -3.45 -3.30 -1.27
CA ARG A 205 -2.03 -3.47 -1.56
C ARG A 205 -1.44 -4.46 -0.57
N ILE A 206 -0.64 -5.39 -1.05
CA ILE A 206 -0.01 -6.42 -0.23
C ILE A 206 1.50 -6.34 -0.46
N TYR A 207 2.25 -5.99 0.58
CA TYR A 207 3.69 -5.79 0.48
C TYR A 207 4.45 -6.78 1.37
N PRO A 208 5.37 -7.55 0.82
CA PRO A 208 6.33 -8.26 1.65
C PRO A 208 7.26 -7.27 2.34
N VAL A 209 7.67 -7.59 3.54
CA VAL A 209 8.61 -6.78 4.31
C VAL A 209 10.00 -6.92 3.72
N TYR A 210 10.63 -5.78 3.43
CA TYR A 210 12.05 -5.70 3.09
C TYR A 210 12.82 -5.13 4.28
N VAL A 211 13.99 -5.68 4.54
CA VAL A 211 14.95 -5.11 5.49
C VAL A 211 15.78 -4.09 4.73
N ILE A 212 15.64 -2.84 5.11
CA ILE A 212 16.29 -1.70 4.44
C ILE A 212 17.33 -1.14 5.40
N GLU A 213 18.54 -0.94 4.92
CA GLU A 213 19.64 -0.33 5.69
C GLU A 213 19.20 1.00 6.33
N ASP A 214 19.75 1.32 7.51
CA ASP A 214 19.38 2.45 8.35
C ASP A 214 17.91 2.41 8.84
N SER A 215 17.34 1.24 8.98
CA SER A 215 16.08 1.01 9.68
C SER A 215 16.31 0.18 10.95
N GLU A 216 15.46 0.31 11.96
CA GLU A 216 15.55 -0.51 13.17
C GLU A 216 15.42 -2.01 12.84
N LEU A 217 14.64 -2.37 11.83
CA LEU A 217 14.53 -3.75 11.35
C LEU A 217 15.87 -4.27 10.80
N TYR A 218 16.70 -3.41 10.24
CA TYR A 218 18.04 -3.75 9.81
C TYR A 218 18.95 -4.06 11.01
N ASP A 219 18.83 -3.31 12.10
CA ASP A 219 19.55 -3.59 13.32
C ASP A 219 19.13 -4.93 13.93
N MET A 220 17.82 -5.22 13.96
CA MET A 220 17.28 -6.52 14.40
C MET A 220 17.79 -7.68 13.51
N TYR A 221 17.89 -7.46 12.21
CA TYR A 221 18.43 -8.45 11.27
C TYR A 221 19.91 -8.72 11.54
N ASN A 222 20.73 -7.69 11.72
CA ASN A 222 22.15 -7.83 12.05
C ASN A 222 22.35 -8.47 13.42
N GLY A 223 21.48 -8.14 14.39
CA GLY A 223 21.45 -8.74 15.73
C GLY A 223 20.92 -10.18 15.75
N ARG A 224 20.46 -10.73 14.63
CA ARG A 224 19.80 -12.05 14.50
C ARG A 224 18.50 -12.18 15.30
N GLU A 225 17.87 -11.06 15.61
CA GLU A 225 16.55 -11.01 16.26
C GLU A 225 15.40 -11.12 15.26
N TYR A 226 15.68 -10.87 13.98
CA TYR A 226 14.73 -11.00 12.88
C TYR A 226 15.37 -11.70 11.68
N THR A 227 14.62 -12.62 11.09
CA THR A 227 14.99 -13.26 9.81
C THR A 227 13.93 -12.93 8.78
N PRO A 228 14.29 -12.22 7.69
CA PRO A 228 13.34 -11.91 6.61
C PRO A 228 12.90 -13.18 5.90
N LEU A 229 11.69 -13.13 5.32
CA LEU A 229 11.20 -14.23 4.50
C LEU A 229 12.08 -14.42 3.26
N SER A 230 12.22 -15.67 2.82
CA SER A 230 12.69 -15.96 1.47
C SER A 230 11.63 -15.56 0.43
N ILE A 231 12.02 -15.39 -0.83
CA ILE A 231 11.07 -15.12 -1.93
C ILE A 231 9.99 -16.21 -1.99
N ALA A 232 10.38 -17.48 -1.88
CA ALA A 232 9.45 -18.61 -1.94
C ALA A 232 8.42 -18.57 -0.80
N GLU A 233 8.85 -18.28 0.43
CA GLU A 233 7.93 -18.20 1.57
C GLU A 233 7.04 -16.96 1.49
N ALA A 234 7.56 -15.83 1.04
CA ALA A 234 6.76 -14.61 0.84
C ALA A 234 5.69 -14.83 -0.25
N VAL A 235 6.04 -15.48 -1.36
CA VAL A 235 5.08 -15.85 -2.41
C VAL A 235 4.00 -16.78 -1.85
N LYS A 236 4.39 -17.82 -1.10
CA LYS A 236 3.46 -18.78 -0.49
C LYS A 236 2.47 -18.08 0.44
N ARG A 237 2.94 -17.22 1.35
CA ARG A 237 2.10 -16.44 2.27
C ARG A 237 1.20 -15.46 1.52
N CYS A 238 1.74 -14.78 0.49
CA CYS A 238 0.97 -13.87 -0.33
C CYS A 238 -0.17 -14.60 -1.07
N VAL A 239 0.10 -15.79 -1.62
CA VAL A 239 -0.93 -16.63 -2.25
C VAL A 239 -2.03 -16.99 -1.25
N ALA A 240 -1.67 -17.36 -0.01
CA ALA A 240 -2.65 -17.66 1.04
C ALA A 240 -3.56 -16.46 1.35
N VAL A 241 -2.98 -15.27 1.48
CA VAL A 241 -3.72 -14.01 1.71
C VAL A 241 -4.62 -13.65 0.52
N VAL A 242 -4.11 -13.77 -0.70
CA VAL A 242 -4.87 -13.47 -1.93
C VAL A 242 -6.07 -14.39 -2.11
N LYS A 243 -5.97 -15.65 -1.67
CA LYS A 243 -7.09 -16.58 -1.72
C LYS A 243 -8.30 -16.13 -0.92
N GLU A 244 -8.08 -15.51 0.22
CA GLU A 244 -9.18 -14.97 1.04
C GLU A 244 -9.96 -13.86 0.33
N CYS A 245 -9.35 -13.20 -0.67
CA CYS A 245 -9.99 -12.15 -1.45
C CYS A 245 -10.89 -12.67 -2.58
N GLN A 246 -10.90 -13.97 -2.89
CA GLN A 246 -11.54 -14.50 -4.09
C GLN A 246 -13.05 -14.31 -4.16
N SER A 247 -13.74 -14.47 -3.04
CA SER A 247 -15.19 -14.33 -2.93
C SER A 247 -15.64 -12.89 -2.74
N GLU A 248 -14.69 -11.97 -2.55
CA GLU A 248 -14.98 -10.59 -2.19
C GLU A 248 -14.87 -9.64 -3.40
N ASP A 249 -15.63 -8.56 -3.36
CA ASP A 249 -15.57 -7.50 -4.38
C ASP A 249 -14.48 -6.48 -4.00
N VAL A 250 -13.23 -6.93 -4.09
CA VAL A 250 -12.04 -6.12 -3.78
C VAL A 250 -11.00 -6.25 -4.87
N ALA A 251 -10.42 -5.12 -5.29
CA ALA A 251 -9.36 -5.10 -6.29
C ALA A 251 -7.98 -5.15 -5.62
N ILE A 252 -7.17 -6.14 -5.95
CA ILE A 252 -5.75 -6.17 -5.58
C ILE A 252 -4.97 -5.34 -6.59
N ILE A 253 -4.70 -4.10 -6.25
CA ILE A 253 -4.07 -3.14 -7.15
C ILE A 253 -2.55 -3.22 -7.17
N ARG A 254 -1.95 -3.87 -6.15
CA ARG A 254 -0.52 -4.06 -6.10
C ARG A 254 -0.10 -5.23 -5.21
N LEU A 255 0.87 -5.99 -5.71
CA LEU A 255 1.62 -7.01 -4.98
C LEU A 255 3.11 -6.69 -5.07
N GLY A 256 3.77 -6.59 -3.92
CA GLY A 256 5.18 -6.20 -3.84
C GLY A 256 5.40 -4.69 -3.96
N LEU A 257 6.55 -4.23 -3.48
CA LEU A 257 6.97 -2.84 -3.60
C LEU A 257 7.31 -2.50 -5.06
N GLN A 258 7.21 -1.23 -5.38
CA GLN A 258 7.66 -0.75 -6.69
C GLN A 258 9.18 -0.74 -6.71
N SER A 259 9.75 -1.31 -7.76
CA SER A 259 11.18 -1.15 -8.04
C SER A 259 11.48 0.33 -8.28
N THR A 260 12.48 0.83 -7.58
CA THR A 260 13.03 2.17 -7.75
C THR A 260 14.55 2.01 -7.93
N SER A 261 15.27 3.09 -8.20
CA SER A 261 16.74 3.05 -8.23
C SER A 261 17.35 2.49 -6.94
N GLU A 262 16.68 2.70 -5.81
CA GLU A 262 17.11 2.24 -4.49
C GLU A 262 16.55 0.86 -4.13
N ILE A 263 15.33 0.52 -4.59
CA ILE A 263 14.67 -0.75 -4.31
C ILE A 263 14.74 -1.63 -5.56
N THR A 264 15.84 -2.33 -5.72
CA THR A 264 16.05 -3.30 -6.80
C THR A 264 16.69 -4.55 -6.24
N SER A 265 16.54 -5.67 -6.94
CA SER A 265 17.19 -6.94 -6.60
C SER A 265 18.73 -6.88 -6.69
N SER A 266 19.28 -5.86 -7.33
CA SER A 266 20.72 -5.60 -7.42
C SER A 266 21.28 -4.76 -6.29
N ASN A 267 20.44 -4.17 -5.44
CA ASN A 267 20.91 -3.36 -4.30
C ASN A 267 21.29 -4.26 -3.12
N SER A 268 22.59 -4.28 -2.77
CA SER A 268 23.17 -5.08 -1.69
C SER A 268 22.75 -4.65 -0.28
N ASN A 269 22.09 -3.49 -0.15
CA ASN A 269 21.70 -2.90 1.15
C ASN A 269 20.21 -3.15 1.49
N ILE A 270 19.57 -4.06 0.74
CA ILE A 270 18.18 -4.48 0.98
C ILE A 270 18.15 -6.00 1.06
N PHE A 271 17.51 -6.53 2.11
CA PHE A 271 17.43 -7.98 2.35
C PHE A 271 15.97 -8.44 2.43
N GLY A 272 15.76 -9.73 2.23
CA GLY A 272 14.46 -10.35 2.27
C GLY A 272 13.95 -10.76 0.89
N PRO A 273 12.63 -10.78 0.65
CA PRO A 273 12.04 -11.27 -0.60
C PRO A 273 12.10 -10.21 -1.72
N VAL A 274 13.25 -9.57 -1.87
CA VAL A 274 13.46 -8.51 -2.87
C VAL A 274 13.43 -9.12 -4.27
N CYS A 275 12.46 -8.70 -5.06
CA CYS A 275 12.25 -9.21 -6.41
C CYS A 275 11.51 -8.17 -7.25
N ASP A 276 12.05 -7.84 -8.41
CA ASP A 276 11.47 -6.82 -9.30
C ASP A 276 10.09 -7.23 -9.86
N ASN A 277 9.86 -8.56 -10.00
CA ASN A 277 8.65 -9.13 -10.56
C ASN A 277 7.85 -9.95 -9.53
N PHE A 278 7.81 -9.54 -8.27
CA PHE A 278 7.16 -10.29 -7.20
C PHE A 278 5.70 -10.67 -7.52
N ALA A 279 4.93 -9.75 -8.11
CA ALA A 279 3.55 -10.01 -8.52
C ALA A 279 3.44 -11.16 -9.52
N GLU A 280 4.37 -11.28 -10.47
CA GLU A 280 4.38 -12.36 -11.47
C GLU A 280 4.64 -13.72 -10.83
N TYR A 281 5.52 -13.80 -9.82
CA TYR A 281 5.74 -15.02 -9.06
C TYR A 281 4.47 -15.48 -8.32
N VAL A 282 3.77 -14.54 -7.66
CA VAL A 282 2.51 -14.85 -6.97
C VAL A 282 1.45 -15.32 -7.96
N ILE A 283 1.27 -14.63 -9.08
CA ILE A 283 0.30 -14.98 -10.13
C ILE A 283 0.64 -16.35 -10.75
N SER A 284 1.92 -16.61 -11.01
CA SER A 284 2.37 -17.88 -11.55
C SER A 284 2.13 -19.04 -10.58
N ALA A 285 2.42 -18.85 -9.29
CA ALA A 285 2.14 -19.84 -8.26
C ALA A 285 0.64 -20.19 -8.17
N ILE A 286 -0.23 -19.19 -8.29
CA ILE A 286 -1.69 -19.36 -8.34
C ILE A 286 -2.09 -20.17 -9.58
N LYS A 287 -1.52 -19.87 -10.77
CA LYS A 287 -1.82 -20.59 -12.02
C LYS A 287 -1.36 -22.04 -11.99
N ILE A 288 -0.15 -22.30 -11.50
CA ILE A 288 0.41 -23.66 -11.37
C ILE A 288 -0.45 -24.51 -10.43
N GLY A 289 -0.85 -23.96 -9.29
CA GLY A 289 -1.75 -24.64 -8.37
C GLY A 289 -3.08 -25.04 -9.01
N ARG A 290 -3.63 -24.23 -9.93
CA ARG A 290 -4.84 -24.53 -10.70
C ARG A 290 -4.63 -25.67 -11.69
N ALA A 291 -3.52 -25.68 -12.42
CA ALA A 291 -3.23 -26.72 -13.39
C ALA A 291 -3.14 -28.08 -12.70
N SER A 292 -2.41 -28.16 -11.58
CA SER A 292 -2.25 -29.40 -10.82
C SER A 292 -3.55 -29.92 -10.15
N CYS A 293 -4.55 -29.07 -9.95
CA CYS A 293 -5.88 -29.49 -9.48
C CYS A 293 -6.77 -30.01 -10.61
N ARG A 294 -6.64 -29.47 -11.83
CA ARG A 294 -7.43 -29.93 -13.00
C ARG A 294 -7.01 -31.31 -13.52
N GLU A 295 -5.73 -31.65 -13.34
CA GLU A 295 -5.22 -32.98 -13.75
C GLU A 295 -5.58 -34.10 -12.77
N ARG A 296 -6.22 -33.78 -11.64
CA ARG A 296 -6.64 -34.76 -10.60
C ARG A 296 -8.15 -34.99 -10.55
N VAL A 297 -8.90 -34.50 -11.49
CA VAL A 297 -10.32 -34.78 -11.77
C VAL A 297 -10.40 -35.55 -13.08
#